data_2a7cffbc6465bc484171ea2e43b8ae96
#
_entry.id   2a7cffbc6465bc484171ea2e43b8ae96
#
_cell.length_a   1.000
_cell.length_b   1.000
_cell.length_c   1.000
_cell.angle_alpha   90.00
_cell.angle_beta   90.00
_cell.angle_gamma   90.00
#
_symmetry.space_group_name_H-M   'P 1'
#
loop_
_entity.id
_entity.type
_entity.pdbx_description
1 polymer ?
#
loop_
_entity_poly.entity_id
_entity_poly.type
_entity_poly.pdbx_seq_one_letter_code
_entity_poly.pdbx_strand_id
1 'polypeptide(L)'
;MYLCHKTIFRMKTNYQLRYASNPVDAKNYDTKRLRDDFLIERLFADEEVNMVYSMYDRMIVGGAMPKAEELKLEAIPPLKADYFTTRREIGVFNVGGSGYIMVGKEKFKLNFKEALYIGRGDREVVFGSDNAEEPAKFYFNSTTAHKEYPCRVVTKKDAMVAHMGSLETSNERNINKMIVSQILPTCQLQMGMTELMPGSVWNTMPAHVHSRRMEAYF
;
A
#
# COMPACT_ATOMS: atom_id res chain seq x y z
N MET A 1 14.71 32.01 -32.97
CA MET A 1 13.69 30.98 -33.00
C MET A 1 13.90 30.06 -31.80
N TYR A 2 13.25 30.35 -30.67
CA TYR A 2 13.40 29.61 -29.43
C TYR A 2 12.48 28.39 -29.50
N LEU A 3 13.06 27.20 -29.63
CA LEU A 3 12.34 25.94 -29.48
C LEU A 3 12.01 25.72 -27.98
N CYS A 4 10.78 26.03 -27.63
CA CYS A 4 10.23 25.67 -26.32
C CYS A 4 10.06 24.14 -26.28
N HIS A 5 11.00 23.45 -25.66
CA HIS A 5 10.81 22.04 -25.34
C HIS A 5 9.73 21.95 -24.23
N LYS A 6 8.47 21.77 -24.63
CA LYS A 6 7.45 21.32 -23.72
C LYS A 6 7.82 19.89 -23.31
N THR A 7 8.44 19.75 -22.15
CA THR A 7 8.54 18.45 -21.49
C THR A 7 7.11 18.01 -21.22
N ILE A 8 6.65 17.03 -22.01
CA ILE A 8 5.36 16.37 -21.74
C ILE A 8 5.61 15.57 -20.46
N PHE A 9 5.18 16.11 -19.33
CA PHE A 9 5.09 15.35 -18.10
C PHE A 9 4.12 14.20 -18.33
N ARG A 10 4.66 13.02 -18.63
CA ARG A 10 3.89 11.78 -18.64
C ARG A 10 3.41 11.58 -17.22
N MET A 11 2.09 11.61 -16.99
CA MET A 11 1.53 11.27 -15.69
C MET A 11 2.02 9.86 -15.34
N LYS A 12 2.85 9.75 -14.31
CA LYS A 12 3.43 8.49 -13.84
C LYS A 12 2.50 7.74 -12.90
N THR A 13 1.31 8.27 -12.65
CA THR A 13 0.29 7.69 -11.78
C THR A 13 -0.81 7.04 -12.62
N ASN A 14 -0.92 5.72 -12.50
CA ASN A 14 -1.96 4.92 -13.14
C ASN A 14 -2.97 4.44 -12.10
N TYR A 15 -4.26 4.46 -12.43
CA TYR A 15 -5.26 3.91 -11.53
C TYR A 15 -6.37 3.17 -12.28
N GLN A 16 -6.96 2.20 -11.59
CA GLN A 16 -8.19 1.53 -11.98
C GLN A 16 -9.26 1.81 -10.93
N LEU A 17 -10.49 2.02 -11.39
CA LEU A 17 -11.66 2.10 -10.53
C LEU A 17 -12.39 0.76 -10.57
N ARG A 18 -12.58 0.13 -9.41
CA ARG A 18 -13.32 -1.14 -9.30
C ARG A 18 -14.56 -0.96 -8.44
N TYR A 19 -15.71 -1.26 -8.98
CA TYR A 19 -16.98 -1.24 -8.26
C TYR A 19 -17.10 -2.48 -7.38
N ALA A 20 -17.88 -2.35 -6.30
CA ALA A 20 -18.17 -3.49 -5.44
C ALA A 20 -19.08 -4.48 -6.18
N SER A 21 -18.72 -5.75 -6.15
CA SER A 21 -19.52 -6.84 -6.70
C SER A 21 -20.66 -7.20 -5.74
N ASN A 22 -21.82 -7.53 -6.30
CA ASN A 22 -22.90 -8.09 -5.49
C ASN A 22 -22.52 -9.52 -5.05
N PRO A 23 -22.61 -9.86 -3.75
CA PRO A 23 -22.25 -11.19 -3.26
C PRO A 23 -23.03 -12.34 -3.88
N VAL A 24 -24.27 -12.09 -4.32
CA VAL A 24 -25.10 -13.11 -4.98
C VAL A 24 -24.58 -13.36 -6.39
N ASP A 25 -24.21 -12.30 -7.12
CA ASP A 25 -23.73 -12.42 -8.49
C ASP A 25 -22.32 -13.02 -8.52
N ALA A 26 -21.46 -12.64 -7.56
CA ALA A 26 -20.09 -13.10 -7.46
C ALA A 26 -19.96 -14.64 -7.33
N LYS A 27 -20.97 -15.31 -6.81
CA LYS A 27 -21.01 -16.79 -6.75
C LYS A 27 -21.02 -17.46 -8.13
N ASN A 28 -21.41 -16.73 -9.16
CA ASN A 28 -21.52 -17.22 -10.53
C ASN A 28 -20.38 -16.72 -11.43
N TYR A 29 -19.39 -16.01 -10.86
CA TYR A 29 -18.27 -15.49 -11.63
C TYR A 29 -17.35 -16.62 -12.09
N ASP A 30 -16.96 -16.58 -13.36
CA ASP A 30 -15.88 -17.40 -13.87
C ASP A 30 -14.51 -16.90 -13.39
N THR A 31 -13.47 -17.65 -13.67
CA THR A 31 -12.09 -17.31 -13.27
C THR A 31 -11.67 -15.94 -13.82
N LYS A 32 -12.04 -15.62 -15.06
CA LYS A 32 -11.69 -14.33 -15.66
C LYS A 32 -12.31 -13.18 -14.87
N ARG A 33 -13.60 -13.27 -14.58
CA ARG A 33 -14.32 -12.24 -13.83
C ARG A 33 -13.81 -12.09 -12.40
N LEU A 34 -13.49 -13.20 -11.73
CA LEU A 34 -12.88 -13.18 -10.39
C LEU A 34 -11.53 -12.45 -10.40
N ARG A 35 -10.70 -12.68 -11.42
CA ARG A 35 -9.42 -11.98 -11.57
C ARG A 35 -9.62 -10.50 -11.86
N ASP A 36 -10.52 -10.14 -12.75
CA ASP A 36 -10.79 -8.75 -13.12
C ASP A 36 -11.31 -7.93 -11.92
N ASP A 37 -12.14 -8.52 -11.06
CA ASP A 37 -12.75 -7.82 -9.93
C ASP A 37 -11.88 -7.82 -8.67
N PHE A 38 -11.14 -8.91 -8.39
CA PHE A 38 -10.49 -9.11 -7.10
C PHE A 38 -8.96 -9.22 -7.16
N LEU A 39 -8.33 -9.45 -8.31
CA LEU A 39 -6.89 -9.58 -8.41
C LEU A 39 -6.26 -8.30 -8.96
N ILE A 40 -5.22 -7.81 -8.29
CA ILE A 40 -4.36 -6.73 -8.77
C ILE A 40 -3.09 -7.37 -9.32
N GLU A 41 -3.00 -7.53 -10.64
CA GLU A 41 -1.89 -8.26 -11.27
C GLU A 41 -0.59 -7.43 -11.37
N ARG A 42 -0.72 -6.10 -11.44
CA ARG A 42 0.42 -5.20 -11.62
C ARG A 42 0.41 -4.10 -10.58
N LEU A 43 1.27 -4.22 -9.58
CA LEU A 43 1.51 -3.19 -8.58
C LEU A 43 2.79 -2.40 -8.87
N PHE A 44 3.87 -3.09 -9.16
CA PHE A 44 5.18 -2.48 -9.38
C PHE A 44 5.54 -2.46 -10.85
N ALA A 45 5.95 -1.30 -11.32
CA ALA A 45 6.59 -1.08 -12.61
C ALA A 45 7.57 0.09 -12.45
N ASP A 46 8.65 0.02 -13.23
CA ASP A 46 9.72 1.01 -13.20
C ASP A 46 9.18 2.42 -13.42
N GLU A 47 9.49 3.33 -12.52
CA GLU A 47 9.13 4.75 -12.59
C GLU A 47 7.61 5.00 -12.65
N GLU A 48 6.81 4.15 -12.00
CA GLU A 48 5.36 4.28 -11.99
C GLU A 48 4.78 4.16 -10.57
N VAL A 49 3.67 4.86 -10.37
CA VAL A 49 2.72 4.62 -9.28
C VAL A 49 1.51 3.95 -9.90
N ASN A 50 1.22 2.72 -9.48
CA ASN A 50 0.04 1.97 -9.91
C ASN A 50 -0.90 1.75 -8.74
N MET A 51 -2.21 1.96 -8.94
CA MET A 51 -3.17 1.76 -7.88
C MET A 51 -4.53 1.28 -8.37
N VAL A 52 -5.25 0.62 -7.48
CA VAL A 52 -6.66 0.28 -7.66
C VAL A 52 -7.47 1.00 -6.59
N TYR A 53 -8.43 1.80 -7.02
CA TYR A 53 -9.44 2.38 -6.15
C TYR A 53 -10.66 1.47 -6.13
N SER A 54 -10.80 0.73 -5.04
CA SER A 54 -11.93 -0.15 -4.81
C SER A 54 -13.08 0.60 -4.14
N MET A 55 -14.31 0.35 -4.60
CA MET A 55 -15.51 0.86 -3.95
C MET A 55 -15.91 0.06 -2.70
N TYR A 56 -15.21 -1.06 -2.41
CA TYR A 56 -15.26 -1.67 -1.09
C TYR A 56 -14.55 -0.74 -0.09
N ASP A 57 -15.30 -0.17 0.83
CA ASP A 57 -14.83 0.78 1.86
C ASP A 57 -13.98 1.94 1.31
N ARG A 58 -14.06 2.21 0.01
CA ARG A 58 -13.27 3.24 -0.69
C ARG A 58 -11.76 3.08 -0.43
N MET A 59 -11.31 1.83 -0.33
CA MET A 59 -9.91 1.51 -0.13
C MET A 59 -9.12 1.66 -1.44
N ILE A 60 -7.92 2.20 -1.34
CA ILE A 60 -6.96 2.22 -2.44
C ILE A 60 -5.81 1.29 -2.07
N VAL A 61 -5.48 0.39 -2.99
CA VAL A 61 -4.30 -0.48 -2.93
C VAL A 61 -3.37 -0.07 -4.05
N GLY A 62 -2.10 0.15 -3.75
CA GLY A 62 -1.16 0.60 -4.74
C GLY A 62 0.28 0.22 -4.48
N GLY A 63 1.10 0.47 -5.49
CA GLY A 63 2.55 0.31 -5.45
C GLY A 63 3.25 1.45 -6.17
N ALA A 64 4.42 1.83 -5.67
CA ALA A 64 5.31 2.80 -6.28
C ALA A 64 6.72 2.21 -6.36
N MET A 65 7.36 2.31 -7.53
CA MET A 65 8.73 1.84 -7.74
C MET A 65 9.57 2.94 -8.39
N PRO A 66 10.00 3.94 -7.61
CA PRO A 66 10.95 4.94 -8.07
C PRO A 66 12.32 4.31 -8.32
N LYS A 67 13.01 4.70 -9.37
CA LYS A 67 14.39 4.29 -9.65
C LYS A 67 15.32 5.50 -9.66
N ALA A 68 15.44 6.14 -10.81
CA ALA A 68 16.27 7.34 -10.98
C ALA A 68 15.51 8.64 -10.64
N GLU A 69 14.20 8.62 -10.78
CA GLU A 69 13.37 9.79 -10.54
C GLU A 69 12.43 9.58 -9.35
N GLU A 70 12.15 10.66 -8.66
CA GLU A 70 11.12 10.68 -7.63
C GLU A 70 9.73 10.56 -8.25
N LEU A 71 8.82 9.86 -7.54
CA LEU A 71 7.45 9.66 -7.96
C LEU A 71 6.49 10.36 -7.01
N LYS A 72 5.75 11.32 -7.52
CA LYS A 72 4.69 11.99 -6.77
C LYS A 72 3.44 11.13 -6.72
N LEU A 73 2.85 11.00 -5.54
CA LEU A 73 1.52 10.39 -5.36
C LEU A 73 0.45 11.44 -5.65
N GLU A 74 -0.09 11.41 -6.84
CA GLU A 74 -1.10 12.37 -7.27
C GLU A 74 -2.50 12.01 -6.74
N ALA A 75 -3.29 13.04 -6.44
CA ALA A 75 -4.70 12.86 -6.19
C ALA A 75 -5.41 12.50 -7.51
N ILE A 76 -5.96 11.28 -7.56
CA ILE A 76 -6.71 10.82 -8.73
C ILE A 76 -8.08 11.52 -8.81
N PRO A 77 -8.63 11.75 -10.03
CA PRO A 77 -9.87 12.51 -10.22
C PRO A 77 -11.07 12.08 -9.35
N PRO A 78 -11.29 10.78 -9.04
CA PRO A 78 -12.37 10.36 -8.17
C PRO A 78 -12.29 10.88 -6.74
N LEU A 79 -11.10 11.27 -6.25
CA LEU A 79 -10.92 11.78 -4.90
C LEU A 79 -11.45 13.21 -4.72
N LYS A 80 -11.57 13.98 -5.81
CA LYS A 80 -12.02 15.40 -5.77
C LYS A 80 -11.30 16.19 -4.68
N ALA A 81 -9.96 16.14 -4.70
CA ALA A 81 -9.07 16.76 -3.73
C ALA A 81 -7.77 17.18 -4.42
N ASP A 82 -7.11 18.21 -3.88
CA ASP A 82 -5.84 18.71 -4.41
C ASP A 82 -4.65 17.82 -3.99
N TYR A 83 -4.75 17.20 -2.81
CA TYR A 83 -3.75 16.25 -2.32
C TYR A 83 -4.38 14.87 -2.10
N PHE A 84 -3.59 13.84 -2.30
CA PHE A 84 -4.06 12.46 -2.09
C PHE A 84 -4.52 12.22 -0.65
N THR A 85 -3.84 12.83 0.30
CA THR A 85 -4.08 12.67 1.75
C THR A 85 -5.10 13.65 2.34
N THR A 86 -5.72 14.56 1.56
CA THR A 86 -6.69 15.55 2.08
C THR A 86 -7.75 14.92 2.99
N ARG A 87 -8.27 13.74 2.64
CA ARG A 87 -9.31 13.02 3.39
C ARG A 87 -8.99 11.55 3.61
N ARG A 88 -7.70 11.18 3.52
CA ARG A 88 -7.24 9.79 3.56
C ARG A 88 -6.00 9.63 4.40
N GLU A 89 -5.88 8.48 5.04
CA GLU A 89 -4.64 8.00 5.64
C GLU A 89 -4.00 6.95 4.74
N ILE A 90 -2.70 6.78 4.87
CA ILE A 90 -1.92 5.80 4.08
C ILE A 90 -1.03 5.00 5.03
N GLY A 91 -0.98 3.70 4.83
CA GLY A 91 0.07 2.83 5.36
C GLY A 91 0.94 2.36 4.20
N VAL A 92 2.23 2.45 4.36
CA VAL A 92 3.22 2.05 3.34
C VAL A 92 4.15 1.01 3.93
N PHE A 93 4.46 -0.04 3.17
CA PHE A 93 5.56 -0.97 3.42
C PHE A 93 6.61 -0.86 2.33
N ASN A 94 7.87 -0.79 2.70
CA ASN A 94 8.95 -0.95 1.73
C ASN A 94 9.32 -2.44 1.60
N VAL A 95 9.11 -3.00 0.42
CA VAL A 95 9.41 -4.40 0.08
C VAL A 95 10.51 -4.54 -0.97
N GLY A 96 11.27 -3.47 -1.19
CA GLY A 96 12.41 -3.40 -2.11
C GLY A 96 13.69 -2.92 -1.44
N GLY A 97 14.59 -2.34 -2.20
CA GLY A 97 15.80 -1.67 -1.70
C GLY A 97 15.49 -0.49 -0.79
N SER A 98 16.50 0.10 -0.18
CA SER A 98 16.32 1.27 0.67
C SER A 98 15.83 2.50 -0.11
N GLY A 99 14.97 3.28 0.53
CA GLY A 99 14.45 4.51 -0.06
C GLY A 99 13.85 5.44 0.97
N TYR A 100 13.08 6.39 0.49
CA TYR A 100 12.47 7.39 1.35
C TYR A 100 11.13 7.87 0.81
N ILE A 101 10.36 8.44 1.70
CA ILE A 101 9.10 9.10 1.38
C ILE A 101 9.16 10.53 1.93
N MET A 102 8.93 11.52 1.05
CA MET A 102 8.71 12.90 1.46
C MET A 102 7.23 13.09 1.74
N VAL A 103 6.90 13.70 2.87
CA VAL A 103 5.54 14.12 3.21
C VAL A 103 5.57 15.61 3.53
N GLY A 104 5.17 16.41 2.58
CA GLY A 104 5.42 17.86 2.63
C GLY A 104 6.92 18.16 2.68
N LYS A 105 7.40 18.69 3.79
CA LYS A 105 8.82 19.00 3.98
C LYS A 105 9.60 17.95 4.78
N GLU A 106 8.93 16.94 5.28
CA GLU A 106 9.54 15.90 6.12
C GLU A 106 9.98 14.70 5.27
N LYS A 107 11.21 14.21 5.53
CA LYS A 107 11.77 13.04 4.85
C LYS A 107 11.81 11.85 5.80
N PHE A 108 11.15 10.76 5.41
CA PHE A 108 11.09 9.50 6.14
C PHE A 108 11.88 8.44 5.37
N LYS A 109 13.01 7.97 5.92
CA LYS A 109 13.75 6.84 5.36
C LYS A 109 13.07 5.55 5.72
N LEU A 110 13.00 4.63 4.75
CA LEU A 110 12.48 3.28 4.93
C LEU A 110 13.44 2.26 4.34
N ASN A 111 13.93 1.38 5.19
CA ASN A 111 14.65 0.19 4.76
C ASN A 111 13.67 -0.94 4.39
N PHE A 112 14.21 -2.03 3.87
CA PHE A 112 13.42 -3.24 3.59
C PHE A 112 12.64 -3.71 4.80
N LYS A 113 11.34 -3.96 4.63
CA LYS A 113 10.40 -4.40 5.67
C LYS A 113 10.11 -3.37 6.77
N GLU A 114 10.39 -2.11 6.53
CA GLU A 114 9.93 -1.02 7.38
C GLU A 114 8.63 -0.42 6.82
N ALA A 115 7.84 0.16 7.71
CA ALA A 115 6.56 0.77 7.37
C ALA A 115 6.53 2.26 7.71
N LEU A 116 5.71 3.01 6.99
CA LEU A 116 5.37 4.40 7.31
C LEU A 116 3.85 4.54 7.36
N TYR A 117 3.34 5.08 8.45
CA TYR A 117 1.99 5.61 8.52
C TYR A 117 2.00 7.10 8.18
N ILE A 118 1.11 7.50 7.29
CA ILE A 118 0.89 8.89 6.87
C ILE A 118 -0.56 9.26 7.22
N GLY A 119 -0.74 10.15 8.17
CA GLY A 119 -2.06 10.67 8.53
C GLY A 119 -2.64 11.59 7.44
N ARG A 120 -3.94 11.83 7.47
CA ARG A 120 -4.58 12.79 6.57
C ARG A 120 -3.98 14.19 6.72
N GLY A 121 -4.12 15.00 5.68
CA GLY A 121 -3.67 16.40 5.65
C GLY A 121 -3.33 16.83 4.23
N ASP A 122 -3.34 18.13 3.98
CA ASP A 122 -3.04 18.69 2.67
C ASP A 122 -1.52 18.77 2.46
N ARG A 123 -0.94 17.60 2.15
CA ARG A 123 0.51 17.44 1.99
C ARG A 123 0.83 16.63 0.74
N GLU A 124 1.87 17.04 0.07
CA GLU A 124 2.46 16.29 -1.03
C GLU A 124 3.12 15.02 -0.48
N VAL A 125 2.97 13.90 -1.19
CA VAL A 125 3.67 12.65 -0.89
C VAL A 125 4.50 12.28 -2.11
N VAL A 126 5.81 12.05 -1.89
CA VAL A 126 6.76 11.73 -2.95
C VAL A 126 7.62 10.54 -2.53
N PHE A 127 7.75 9.56 -3.41
CA PHE A 127 8.56 8.36 -3.21
C PHE A 127 9.90 8.50 -3.92
N GLY A 128 10.99 8.06 -3.27
CA GLY A 128 12.33 8.03 -3.86
C GLY A 128 13.12 6.80 -3.44
N SER A 129 14.02 6.34 -4.29
CA SER A 129 14.98 5.27 -3.99
C SER A 129 16.35 5.84 -3.66
N ASP A 130 17.08 5.16 -2.78
CA ASP A 130 18.48 5.52 -2.50
C ASP A 130 19.43 4.97 -3.59
N ASN A 131 19.02 3.89 -4.29
CA ASN A 131 19.79 3.27 -5.37
C ASN A 131 18.84 2.85 -6.51
N ALA A 132 19.12 3.30 -7.73
CA ALA A 132 18.33 2.97 -8.91
C ALA A 132 18.46 1.52 -9.38
N GLU A 133 19.60 0.85 -9.08
CA GLU A 133 19.83 -0.56 -9.44
C GLU A 133 19.11 -1.52 -8.48
N GLU A 134 18.90 -1.08 -7.23
CA GLU A 134 18.12 -1.78 -6.22
C GLU A 134 16.98 -0.88 -5.72
N PRO A 135 15.97 -0.62 -6.54
CA PRO A 135 14.95 0.37 -6.21
C PRO A 135 14.10 -0.05 -5.03
N ALA A 136 13.67 0.94 -4.27
CA ALA A 136 12.63 0.75 -3.27
C ALA A 136 11.32 0.34 -3.97
N LYS A 137 10.54 -0.50 -3.29
CA LYS A 137 9.19 -0.92 -3.73
C LYS A 137 8.22 -0.62 -2.59
N PHE A 138 7.46 0.43 -2.75
CA PHE A 138 6.52 0.89 -1.74
C PHE A 138 5.14 0.32 -2.02
N TYR A 139 4.76 -0.74 -1.32
CA TYR A 139 3.38 -1.21 -1.25
C TYR A 139 2.59 -0.29 -0.33
N PHE A 140 1.42 0.16 -0.74
CA PHE A 140 0.60 0.99 0.13
C PHE A 140 -0.89 0.67 0.07
N ASN A 141 -1.53 0.84 1.22
CA ASN A 141 -2.98 0.86 1.36
C ASN A 141 -3.42 2.23 1.89
N SER A 142 -4.55 2.70 1.41
CA SER A 142 -5.14 3.95 1.87
C SER A 142 -6.63 3.82 2.08
N THR A 143 -7.11 4.38 3.18
CA THR A 143 -8.53 4.46 3.53
C THR A 143 -8.94 5.90 3.82
N THR A 144 -10.24 6.16 3.91
CA THR A 144 -10.75 7.46 4.33
C THR A 144 -10.43 7.73 5.79
N ALA A 145 -10.09 8.96 6.13
CA ALA A 145 -9.73 9.38 7.46
C ALA A 145 -10.53 10.60 7.92
N HIS A 146 -11.10 10.53 9.13
CA HIS A 146 -11.89 11.60 9.74
C HIS A 146 -11.05 12.51 10.65
N LYS A 147 -9.87 12.05 11.07
CA LYS A 147 -8.96 12.77 11.98
C LYS A 147 -7.54 12.76 11.43
N GLU A 148 -6.79 13.81 11.71
CA GLU A 148 -5.37 13.88 11.43
C GLU A 148 -4.58 13.23 12.57
N TYR A 149 -3.62 12.39 12.21
CA TYR A 149 -2.62 11.81 13.11
C TYR A 149 -1.23 12.04 12.53
N PRO A 150 -0.17 12.15 13.36
CA PRO A 150 1.18 12.37 12.90
C PRO A 150 1.70 11.19 12.05
N CYS A 151 2.58 11.49 11.12
CA CYS A 151 3.32 10.47 10.39
C CYS A 151 4.27 9.73 11.34
N ARG A 152 4.43 8.42 11.14
CA ARG A 152 5.31 7.61 11.98
C ARG A 152 5.92 6.45 11.20
N VAL A 153 7.25 6.36 11.24
CA VAL A 153 7.97 5.16 10.80
C VAL A 153 7.80 4.07 11.86
N VAL A 154 7.53 2.85 11.40
CA VAL A 154 7.42 1.66 12.25
C VAL A 154 8.40 0.63 11.73
N THR A 155 9.33 0.24 12.57
CA THR A 155 10.33 -0.79 12.29
C THR A 155 9.88 -2.16 12.83
N LYS A 156 10.59 -3.23 12.47
CA LYS A 156 10.32 -4.55 13.06
C LYS A 156 10.49 -4.58 14.58
N LYS A 157 11.31 -3.68 15.16
CA LYS A 157 11.49 -3.58 16.61
C LYS A 157 10.26 -3.00 17.31
N ASP A 158 9.49 -2.19 16.61
CA ASP A 158 8.25 -1.60 17.12
C ASP A 158 7.06 -2.56 16.98
N ALA A 159 7.19 -3.59 16.15
CA ALA A 159 6.09 -4.49 15.81
C ALA A 159 5.66 -5.36 16.99
N MET A 160 4.36 -5.58 17.10
CA MET A 160 3.83 -6.65 17.94
C MET A 160 3.89 -7.96 17.16
N VAL A 161 4.78 -8.86 17.56
CA VAL A 161 5.00 -10.13 16.87
C VAL A 161 4.20 -11.24 17.52
N ALA A 162 3.42 -11.96 16.73
CA ALA A 162 2.78 -13.21 17.12
C ALA A 162 3.42 -14.37 16.34
N HIS A 163 4.03 -15.30 17.06
CA HIS A 163 4.56 -16.53 16.49
C HIS A 163 3.46 -17.57 16.38
N MET A 164 3.26 -18.14 15.19
CA MET A 164 2.14 -19.04 14.89
C MET A 164 2.59 -20.22 14.03
N GLY A 165 1.85 -21.31 14.15
CA GLY A 165 2.09 -22.53 13.38
C GLY A 165 3.28 -23.34 13.89
N SER A 166 3.74 -24.31 13.12
CA SER A 166 4.90 -25.13 13.42
C SER A 166 5.53 -25.69 12.13
N LEU A 167 6.74 -26.22 12.24
CA LEU A 167 7.42 -26.88 11.12
C LEU A 167 6.73 -28.18 10.73
N GLU A 168 6.12 -28.91 11.68
CA GLU A 168 5.38 -30.16 11.41
C GLU A 168 4.19 -29.90 10.45
N THR A 169 3.60 -28.73 10.54
CA THR A 169 2.50 -28.33 9.65
C THR A 169 2.97 -27.43 8.51
N SER A 170 4.28 -27.20 8.35
CA SER A 170 4.91 -26.40 7.30
C SER A 170 4.36 -24.96 7.20
N ASN A 171 3.97 -24.38 8.34
CA ASN A 171 3.36 -23.05 8.40
C ASN A 171 3.83 -22.21 9.58
N GLU A 172 5.01 -22.51 10.12
CA GLU A 172 5.62 -21.68 11.16
C GLU A 172 5.89 -20.28 10.61
N ARG A 173 5.43 -19.26 11.33
CA ARG A 173 5.48 -17.88 10.85
C ARG A 173 5.43 -16.85 11.96
N ASN A 174 5.96 -15.67 11.67
CA ASN A 174 5.82 -14.48 12.50
C ASN A 174 4.82 -13.51 11.85
N ILE A 175 3.78 -13.16 12.57
CA ILE A 175 2.83 -12.12 12.17
C ILE A 175 3.28 -10.82 12.84
N ASN A 176 3.89 -9.93 12.07
CA ASN A 176 4.37 -8.63 12.52
C ASN A 176 3.22 -7.62 12.36
N LYS A 177 2.54 -7.29 13.45
CA LYS A 177 1.52 -6.23 13.47
C LYS A 177 2.24 -4.90 13.61
N MET A 178 2.19 -4.04 12.59
CA MET A 178 3.00 -2.81 12.54
C MET A 178 2.15 -1.54 12.59
N ILE A 179 1.17 -1.42 11.72
CA ILE A 179 0.22 -0.30 11.75
C ILE A 179 -1.07 -0.82 12.39
N VAL A 180 -1.15 -0.76 13.70
CA VAL A 180 -2.30 -1.19 14.50
C VAL A 180 -2.48 -0.24 15.68
N SER A 181 -3.70 -0.15 16.22
CA SER A 181 -4.05 0.80 17.27
C SER A 181 -3.22 0.70 18.55
N GLN A 182 -2.62 -0.47 18.82
CA GLN A 182 -1.74 -0.68 19.97
C GLN A 182 -0.34 -0.05 19.79
N ILE A 183 0.06 0.25 18.55
CA ILE A 183 1.37 0.82 18.22
C ILE A 183 1.25 2.31 17.91
N LEU A 184 0.26 2.67 17.10
CA LEU A 184 0.01 4.06 16.71
C LEU A 184 -1.48 4.29 16.43
N PRO A 185 -2.00 5.49 16.67
CA PRO A 185 -3.38 5.78 16.34
C PRO A 185 -3.59 5.89 14.82
N THR A 186 -4.65 5.26 14.33
CA THR A 186 -5.15 5.37 12.95
C THR A 186 -6.64 5.65 12.96
N CYS A 187 -7.21 6.07 11.83
CA CYS A 187 -8.66 6.20 11.72
C CYS A 187 -9.34 4.85 11.49
N GLN A 188 -8.84 4.08 10.53
CA GLN A 188 -9.45 2.80 10.11
C GLN A 188 -8.40 1.79 9.68
N LEU A 189 -7.24 2.25 9.19
CA LEU A 189 -6.25 1.41 8.56
C LEU A 189 -5.53 0.54 9.58
N GLN A 190 -5.42 -0.75 9.26
CA GLN A 190 -4.55 -1.67 9.97
C GLN A 190 -3.73 -2.44 8.94
N MET A 191 -2.43 -2.60 9.20
CA MET A 191 -1.52 -3.34 8.32
C MET A 191 -0.49 -4.10 9.12
N GLY A 192 -0.13 -5.27 8.61
CA GLY A 192 0.91 -6.10 9.16
C GLY A 192 1.61 -6.88 8.05
N MET A 193 2.66 -7.58 8.42
CA MET A 193 3.45 -8.41 7.52
C MET A 193 3.66 -9.78 8.15
N THR A 194 3.33 -10.83 7.40
CA THR A 194 3.63 -12.19 7.81
C THR A 194 4.93 -12.66 7.16
N GLU A 195 5.85 -13.16 7.98
CA GLU A 195 7.08 -13.77 7.53
C GLU A 195 7.04 -15.28 7.81
N LEU A 196 7.10 -16.08 6.75
CA LEU A 196 7.24 -17.51 6.87
C LEU A 196 8.65 -17.86 7.35
N MET A 197 8.74 -18.78 8.30
CA MET A 197 10.02 -19.31 8.75
C MET A 197 10.59 -20.33 7.74
N PRO A 198 11.91 -20.55 7.73
CA PRO A 198 12.53 -21.54 6.85
C PRO A 198 11.85 -22.92 7.00
N GLY A 199 11.50 -23.53 5.85
CA GLY A 199 10.76 -24.80 5.81
C GLY A 199 9.23 -24.65 5.79
N SER A 200 8.71 -23.46 5.97
CA SER A 200 7.27 -23.16 5.88
C SER A 200 6.90 -22.71 4.48
N VAL A 201 5.77 -23.19 3.96
CA VAL A 201 5.39 -23.01 2.56
C VAL A 201 3.98 -22.43 2.38
N TRP A 202 3.23 -22.23 3.47
CA TRP A 202 1.90 -21.66 3.37
C TRP A 202 1.54 -20.78 4.58
N ASN A 203 0.70 -19.80 4.32
CA ASN A 203 0.08 -18.94 5.31
C ASN A 203 -1.31 -18.59 4.84
N THR A 204 -2.26 -19.46 5.10
CA THR A 204 -3.66 -19.14 4.89
C THR A 204 -4.41 -19.25 6.20
N MET A 205 -5.26 -18.27 6.45
CA MET A 205 -6.30 -18.41 7.46
C MET A 205 -7.43 -19.27 6.86
N PRO A 206 -8.22 -19.97 7.67
CA PRO A 206 -9.45 -20.57 7.16
C PRO A 206 -10.27 -19.53 6.40
N ALA A 207 -10.88 -19.93 5.29
CA ALA A 207 -11.70 -19.03 4.47
C ALA A 207 -12.78 -18.37 5.34
N HIS A 208 -12.83 -17.06 5.35
CA HIS A 208 -13.76 -16.28 6.16
C HIS A 208 -14.14 -14.98 5.45
N VAL A 209 -15.14 -14.31 5.97
CA VAL A 209 -15.61 -13.01 5.47
C VAL A 209 -15.66 -12.00 6.62
N HIS A 210 -15.53 -10.74 6.29
CA HIS A 210 -15.71 -9.63 7.21
C HIS A 210 -17.02 -8.90 6.90
N SER A 211 -17.81 -8.61 7.92
CA SER A 211 -19.09 -7.92 7.74
C SER A 211 -18.92 -6.44 7.37
N ARG A 212 -17.80 -5.82 7.75
CA ARG A 212 -17.60 -4.35 7.63
C ARG A 212 -16.18 -3.96 7.25
N ARG A 213 -15.37 -4.88 6.78
CA ARG A 213 -13.96 -4.61 6.44
C ARG A 213 -13.61 -5.23 5.11
N MET A 214 -12.75 -4.53 4.38
CA MET A 214 -12.05 -5.04 3.22
C MET A 214 -10.64 -5.45 3.65
N GLU A 215 -10.15 -6.56 3.12
CA GLU A 215 -8.75 -6.97 3.21
C GLU A 215 -8.11 -6.98 1.84
N ALA A 216 -6.83 -6.58 1.78
CA ALA A 216 -5.97 -6.74 0.63
C ALA A 216 -4.74 -7.53 1.05
N TYR A 217 -4.50 -8.63 0.38
CA TYR A 217 -3.29 -9.45 0.55
C TYR A 217 -2.31 -9.16 -0.58
N PHE A 218 -1.04 -9.02 -0.19
CA PHE A 218 0.09 -8.80 -1.10
C PHE A 218 1.20 -9.81 -0.82
#